data_dba439614ca7fc6ad06c582491ded51b
#
_entry.id   dba439614ca7fc6ad06c582491ded51b
#
_cell.length_a   1.000
_cell.length_b   1.000
_cell.length_c   1.000
_cell.angle_alpha   90.00
_cell.angle_beta   90.00
_cell.angle_gamma   90.00
#
_symmetry.space_group_name_H-M   'P 1'
#
loop_
_entity.id
_entity.type
_entity.pdbx_description
1 polymer ?
#
loop_
_entity_poly.entity_id
_entity_poly.type
_entity_poly.pdbx_seq_one_letter_code
_entity_poly.pdbx_strand_id
1 'polypeptide(L)'
;MTKKVLLLLSMVVVLLLPCLGQAAPKEFRLLTWKGYAPAELVEKFEKETGYKVQVTYSNNEEMIAKLRATRGGGFDLAQPSQDRISSVQESFGLYQPIDFGRIEAARFIPSMLDAVKKNTLVKGKSYAVPFCWGTDGLIVNRKFAPEAKSFADLLDAKYAGRASYRLKRPTLIAQAFGMGIDPFKLYADEAAYQKMLDQVEGKLIAAKGVVKNYWTNGDALLESMRSGEVHIAQAWDNGGFKLHAENPDIDFVAPTTGALGWIDTFAIPAKADNADAAYKWINFMLRPENAAVFTNAEDTPTAAVGVGELLKPTFRADFERCYPQQVIDNIKWYPPVPAKLEAMEGKALDRVKAAQ
;
A
#
# COMPACT_ATOMS: atom_id res chain seq x y z
N MET A 1 25.06 33.66 -88.50
CA MET A 1 25.74 33.75 -87.20
C MET A 1 24.80 33.16 -86.13
N THR A 2 24.91 31.89 -85.76
CA THR A 2 24.02 31.14 -84.89
C THR A 2 24.73 30.86 -83.57
N LYS A 3 24.28 31.44 -82.45
CA LYS A 3 24.78 31.18 -81.09
C LYS A 3 24.12 29.94 -80.54
N LYS A 4 24.88 28.88 -80.26
CA LYS A 4 24.45 27.73 -79.52
C LYS A 4 24.41 28.04 -77.99
N VAL A 5 23.27 27.91 -77.37
CA VAL A 5 23.12 27.99 -75.91
C VAL A 5 23.23 26.58 -75.39
N LEU A 6 24.22 26.31 -74.56
CA LEU A 6 24.39 25.04 -73.81
C LEU A 6 23.63 25.12 -72.51
N LEU A 7 22.56 24.29 -72.35
CA LEU A 7 21.83 24.13 -71.11
C LEU A 7 22.51 23.04 -70.24
N LEU A 8 23.15 23.40 -69.16
CA LEU A 8 23.60 22.46 -68.12
C LEU A 8 22.45 22.07 -67.23
N LEU A 9 22.04 20.81 -67.31
CA LEU A 9 21.04 20.24 -66.42
C LEU A 9 21.78 19.71 -65.17
N SER A 10 21.71 20.48 -64.07
CA SER A 10 22.21 20.05 -62.72
C SER A 10 21.23 19.08 -62.10
N MET A 11 21.55 17.80 -62.04
CA MET A 11 20.77 16.75 -61.39
C MET A 11 21.06 16.79 -59.92
N VAL A 12 20.14 17.38 -59.12
CA VAL A 12 20.17 17.36 -57.64
C VAL A 12 19.66 15.99 -57.18
N VAL A 13 20.58 15.12 -56.78
CA VAL A 13 20.24 13.86 -56.10
C VAL A 13 19.92 14.20 -54.65
N VAL A 14 18.63 14.27 -54.31
CA VAL A 14 18.15 14.36 -52.91
C VAL A 14 18.29 12.96 -52.31
N LEU A 15 19.31 12.75 -51.49
CA LEU A 15 19.46 11.58 -50.64
C LEU A 15 18.35 11.64 -49.55
N LEU A 16 17.25 10.94 -49.79
CA LEU A 16 16.25 10.62 -48.76
C LEU A 16 16.90 9.64 -47.79
N LEU A 17 17.57 10.15 -46.76
CA LEU A 17 17.89 9.37 -45.57
C LEU A 17 16.56 8.95 -44.90
N PRO A 18 16.29 7.64 -44.72
CA PRO A 18 15.15 7.24 -43.92
C PRO A 18 15.40 7.78 -42.50
N CYS A 19 14.60 8.76 -42.04
CA CYS A 19 14.43 9.02 -40.62
C CYS A 19 13.95 7.70 -40.02
N LEU A 20 14.84 6.97 -39.38
CA LEU A 20 14.48 5.93 -38.43
C LEU A 20 13.69 6.62 -37.34
N GLY A 21 12.37 6.73 -37.53
CA GLY A 21 11.45 7.21 -36.52
C GLY A 21 11.62 6.31 -35.30
N GLN A 22 12.30 6.81 -34.29
CA GLN A 22 12.25 6.17 -32.98
C GLN A 22 10.77 6.10 -32.59
N ALA A 23 10.21 4.89 -32.57
CA ALA A 23 8.87 4.68 -32.08
C ALA A 23 8.80 5.32 -30.68
N ALA A 24 7.76 6.14 -30.43
CA ALA A 24 7.58 6.74 -29.11
C ALA A 24 7.68 5.65 -28.03
N PRO A 25 8.38 5.90 -26.94
CA PRO A 25 8.55 4.91 -25.88
C PRO A 25 7.17 4.45 -25.42
N LYS A 26 7.00 3.14 -25.29
CA LYS A 26 5.76 2.56 -24.76
C LYS A 26 5.60 3.02 -23.32
N GLU A 27 4.46 3.60 -22.99
CA GLU A 27 4.17 4.04 -21.62
C GLU A 27 3.72 2.87 -20.74
N PHE A 28 4.12 2.91 -19.46
CA PHE A 28 3.62 2.04 -18.40
C PHE A 28 3.09 2.91 -17.27
N ARG A 29 1.77 2.90 -17.06
CA ARG A 29 1.08 3.74 -16.10
C ARG A 29 0.82 2.97 -14.81
N LEU A 30 1.56 3.33 -13.76
CA LEU A 30 1.53 2.71 -12.45
C LEU A 30 0.72 3.57 -11.47
N LEU A 31 -0.32 2.98 -10.86
CA LEU A 31 -1.13 3.57 -9.78
C LEU A 31 -0.73 2.92 -8.46
N THR A 32 -0.05 3.68 -7.59
CA THR A 32 0.65 3.10 -6.44
C THR A 32 0.67 4.01 -5.22
N TRP A 33 1.18 3.52 -4.12
CA TRP A 33 1.46 4.28 -2.92
C TRP A 33 2.76 5.07 -3.05
N LYS A 34 2.88 6.17 -2.29
CA LYS A 34 4.15 6.90 -2.19
C LYS A 34 5.22 5.96 -1.63
N GLY A 35 6.40 5.94 -2.27
CA GLY A 35 7.53 5.09 -1.91
C GLY A 35 7.56 3.73 -2.63
N TYR A 36 6.45 3.23 -3.19
CA TYR A 36 6.40 1.89 -3.79
C TYR A 36 7.06 1.77 -5.19
N ALA A 37 7.48 2.89 -5.74
CA ALA A 37 8.25 2.95 -6.98
C ALA A 37 9.50 3.83 -6.77
N PRO A 38 10.54 3.34 -6.05
CA PRO A 38 11.80 4.06 -5.88
C PRO A 38 12.39 4.47 -7.24
N ALA A 39 12.90 5.69 -7.34
CA ALA A 39 13.41 6.24 -8.60
C ALA A 39 14.48 5.35 -9.25
N GLU A 40 15.38 4.78 -8.45
CA GLU A 40 16.40 3.83 -8.90
C GLU A 40 15.80 2.62 -9.62
N LEU A 41 14.70 2.05 -9.08
CA LEU A 41 14.03 0.89 -9.68
C LEU A 41 13.25 1.29 -10.93
N VAL A 42 12.65 2.47 -10.94
CA VAL A 42 11.99 3.02 -12.14
C VAL A 42 12.99 3.18 -13.27
N GLU A 43 14.12 3.86 -13.03
CA GLU A 43 15.17 4.06 -14.03
C GLU A 43 15.76 2.73 -14.54
N LYS A 44 16.00 1.78 -13.63
CA LYS A 44 16.48 0.44 -13.98
C LYS A 44 15.50 -0.30 -14.88
N PHE A 45 14.19 -0.27 -14.53
CA PHE A 45 13.15 -0.90 -15.33
C PHE A 45 13.01 -0.26 -16.71
N GLU A 46 13.01 1.08 -16.79
CA GLU A 46 12.96 1.81 -18.07
C GLU A 46 14.12 1.43 -18.97
N LYS A 47 15.34 1.36 -18.40
CA LYS A 47 16.56 0.97 -19.14
C LYS A 47 16.51 -0.48 -19.64
N GLU A 48 16.01 -1.41 -18.82
CA GLU A 48 15.93 -2.83 -19.17
C GLU A 48 14.85 -3.13 -20.21
N THR A 49 13.75 -2.38 -20.20
CA THR A 49 12.54 -2.75 -20.94
C THR A 49 12.17 -1.81 -22.08
N GLY A 50 12.69 -0.59 -22.06
CA GLY A 50 12.33 0.48 -23.01
C GLY A 50 10.95 1.10 -22.75
N TYR A 51 10.24 0.70 -21.68
CA TYR A 51 9.01 1.37 -21.26
C TYR A 51 9.34 2.68 -20.54
N LYS A 52 8.46 3.68 -20.65
CA LYS A 52 8.49 4.90 -19.85
C LYS A 52 7.47 4.78 -18.71
N VAL A 53 7.91 4.84 -17.47
CA VAL A 53 7.04 4.64 -16.30
C VAL A 53 6.39 5.96 -15.88
N GLN A 54 5.06 5.98 -15.87
CA GLN A 54 4.25 7.10 -15.38
C GLN A 54 3.68 6.72 -14.01
N VAL A 55 4.23 7.28 -12.93
CA VAL A 55 3.81 6.97 -11.56
C VAL A 55 2.72 7.94 -11.10
N THR A 56 1.60 7.39 -10.64
CA THR A 56 0.52 8.15 -9.97
C THR A 56 0.40 7.66 -8.54
N TYR A 57 0.70 8.53 -7.58
CA TYR A 57 0.55 8.22 -6.17
C TYR A 57 -0.90 8.34 -5.71
N SER A 58 -1.32 7.43 -4.82
CA SER A 58 -2.71 7.31 -4.38
C SER A 58 -2.81 6.50 -3.07
N ASN A 59 -4.01 6.32 -2.56
CA ASN A 59 -4.38 5.40 -1.49
C ASN A 59 -5.52 4.48 -1.96
N ASN A 60 -5.94 3.49 -1.15
CA ASN A 60 -6.95 2.52 -1.54
C ASN A 60 -8.24 3.16 -2.07
N GLU A 61 -8.81 4.12 -1.33
CA GLU A 61 -10.07 4.76 -1.68
C GLU A 61 -9.96 5.52 -3.00
N GLU A 62 -8.86 6.26 -3.16
CA GLU A 62 -8.60 7.03 -4.39
C GLU A 62 -8.27 6.14 -5.59
N MET A 63 -7.49 5.04 -5.40
CA MET A 63 -7.22 4.06 -6.45
C MET A 63 -8.53 3.49 -6.98
N ILE A 64 -9.41 3.04 -6.08
CA ILE A 64 -10.71 2.49 -6.43
C ILE A 64 -11.56 3.55 -7.14
N ALA A 65 -11.60 4.79 -6.65
CA ALA A 65 -12.36 5.88 -7.27
C ALA A 65 -11.86 6.19 -8.69
N LYS A 66 -10.52 6.29 -8.88
CA LYS A 66 -9.91 6.52 -10.21
C LYS A 66 -10.24 5.37 -11.19
N LEU A 67 -10.09 4.12 -10.75
CA LEU A 67 -10.40 2.96 -11.58
C LEU A 67 -11.90 2.86 -11.90
N ARG A 68 -12.78 3.20 -10.97
CA ARG A 68 -14.24 3.28 -11.23
C ARG A 68 -14.58 4.33 -12.26
N ALA A 69 -14.03 5.55 -12.13
CA ALA A 69 -14.27 6.65 -13.07
C ALA A 69 -13.89 6.28 -14.51
N THR A 70 -12.83 5.49 -14.68
CA THR A 70 -12.32 5.03 -15.99
C THR A 70 -12.83 3.63 -16.38
N ARG A 71 -13.67 3.00 -15.55
CA ARG A 71 -14.15 1.62 -15.74
C ARG A 71 -13.00 0.62 -15.93
N GLY A 72 -11.97 0.74 -15.09
CA GLY A 72 -10.77 -0.09 -15.11
C GLY A 72 -9.75 0.28 -16.20
N GLY A 73 -9.80 1.49 -16.75
CA GLY A 73 -8.82 2.02 -17.69
C GLY A 73 -7.90 3.07 -17.07
N GLY A 74 -7.04 3.67 -17.91
CA GLY A 74 -6.18 4.78 -17.52
C GLY A 74 -4.88 4.38 -16.82
N PHE A 75 -4.77 3.14 -16.34
CA PHE A 75 -3.60 2.57 -15.70
C PHE A 75 -3.32 1.16 -16.20
N ASP A 76 -2.07 0.72 -16.10
CA ASP A 76 -1.63 -0.60 -16.54
C ASP A 76 -1.38 -1.54 -15.36
N LEU A 77 -1.05 -0.99 -14.18
CA LEU A 77 -0.92 -1.71 -12.92
C LEU A 77 -1.42 -0.84 -11.77
N ALA A 78 -2.10 -1.45 -10.80
CA ALA A 78 -2.52 -0.82 -9.56
C ALA A 78 -2.04 -1.65 -8.37
N GLN A 79 -1.82 -0.99 -7.21
CA GLN A 79 -1.30 -1.64 -6.01
C GLN A 79 -2.23 -1.44 -4.79
N PRO A 80 -3.48 -1.92 -4.85
CA PRO A 80 -4.40 -1.87 -3.70
C PRO A 80 -4.06 -2.97 -2.69
N SER A 81 -4.56 -2.80 -1.46
CA SER A 81 -4.50 -3.85 -0.43
C SER A 81 -5.42 -5.02 -0.80
N GLN A 82 -5.01 -6.25 -0.45
CA GLN A 82 -5.71 -7.50 -0.83
C GLN A 82 -7.17 -7.54 -0.41
N ASP A 83 -7.49 -6.99 0.77
CA ASP A 83 -8.83 -6.98 1.35
C ASP A 83 -9.83 -6.09 0.60
N ARG A 84 -9.33 -5.25 -0.34
CA ARG A 84 -10.12 -4.30 -1.14
C ARG A 84 -10.44 -4.79 -2.54
N ILE A 85 -9.96 -5.97 -2.95
CA ILE A 85 -10.04 -6.41 -4.35
C ILE A 85 -11.33 -7.14 -4.65
N SER A 86 -11.69 -8.17 -3.87
CA SER A 86 -12.81 -9.07 -4.21
C SER A 86 -14.15 -8.33 -4.29
N SER A 87 -14.51 -7.52 -3.29
CA SER A 87 -15.77 -6.77 -3.27
C SER A 87 -15.87 -5.75 -4.42
N VAL A 88 -14.75 -5.08 -4.73
CA VAL A 88 -14.65 -4.12 -5.84
C VAL A 88 -14.76 -4.84 -7.19
N GLN A 89 -14.13 -6.00 -7.30
CA GLN A 89 -14.20 -6.81 -8.52
C GLN A 89 -15.61 -7.37 -8.76
N GLU A 90 -16.27 -7.86 -7.73
CA GLU A 90 -17.66 -8.35 -7.80
C GLU A 90 -18.63 -7.24 -8.21
N SER A 91 -18.46 -6.04 -7.63
CA SER A 91 -19.35 -4.91 -7.83
C SER A 91 -19.15 -4.17 -9.15
N PHE A 92 -17.89 -4.05 -9.61
CA PHE A 92 -17.53 -3.13 -10.70
C PHE A 92 -16.66 -3.73 -11.81
N GLY A 93 -16.09 -4.92 -11.63
CA GLY A 93 -15.25 -5.57 -12.64
C GLY A 93 -14.01 -4.75 -13.03
N LEU A 94 -13.30 -4.15 -12.04
CA LEU A 94 -12.21 -3.20 -12.30
C LEU A 94 -10.88 -3.83 -12.67
N TYR A 95 -10.71 -5.13 -12.44
CA TYR A 95 -9.44 -5.84 -12.65
C TYR A 95 -9.61 -6.98 -13.65
N GLN A 96 -8.55 -7.37 -14.31
CA GLN A 96 -8.49 -8.61 -15.08
C GLN A 96 -7.87 -9.74 -14.22
N PRO A 97 -8.24 -11.02 -14.49
CA PRO A 97 -7.64 -12.15 -13.78
C PRO A 97 -6.14 -12.20 -14.02
N ILE A 98 -5.38 -12.61 -13.00
CA ILE A 98 -3.95 -12.85 -13.13
C ILE A 98 -3.69 -14.12 -13.94
N ASP A 99 -2.86 -14.00 -14.97
CA ASP A 99 -2.29 -15.12 -15.69
C ASP A 99 -1.02 -15.61 -14.95
N PHE A 100 -1.16 -16.66 -14.17
CA PHE A 100 -0.07 -17.25 -13.40
C PHE A 100 1.03 -17.89 -14.27
N GLY A 101 0.78 -18.14 -15.55
CA GLY A 101 1.80 -18.59 -16.50
C GLY A 101 2.82 -17.49 -16.84
N ARG A 102 2.50 -16.23 -16.54
CA ARG A 102 3.36 -15.05 -16.78
C ARG A 102 4.08 -14.57 -15.51
N ILE A 103 3.81 -15.21 -14.36
CA ILE A 103 4.37 -14.86 -13.05
C ILE A 103 5.44 -15.88 -12.66
N GLU A 104 6.59 -15.41 -12.20
CA GLU A 104 7.64 -16.25 -11.61
C GLU A 104 7.26 -16.65 -10.18
N ALA A 105 6.30 -17.57 -10.04
CA ALA A 105 5.68 -17.95 -8.77
C ALA A 105 6.67 -18.36 -7.67
N ALA A 106 7.80 -18.97 -8.05
CA ALA A 106 8.86 -19.37 -7.12
C ALA A 106 9.58 -18.20 -6.42
N ARG A 107 9.39 -16.99 -6.90
CA ARG A 107 9.95 -15.77 -6.27
C ARG A 107 9.12 -15.22 -5.13
N PHE A 108 7.90 -15.69 -4.94
CA PHE A 108 7.04 -15.25 -3.83
C PHE A 108 7.25 -16.10 -2.58
N ILE A 109 7.01 -15.49 -1.42
CA ILE A 109 6.78 -16.24 -0.17
C ILE A 109 5.50 -17.07 -0.39
N PRO A 110 5.58 -18.42 -0.35
CA PRO A 110 4.46 -19.29 -0.77
C PRO A 110 3.15 -19.02 0.00
N SER A 111 3.24 -18.87 1.32
CA SER A 111 2.07 -18.60 2.17
C SER A 111 1.37 -17.28 1.84
N MET A 112 2.12 -16.24 1.46
CA MET A 112 1.55 -14.96 1.03
C MET A 112 0.90 -15.06 -0.34
N LEU A 113 1.54 -15.75 -1.29
CA LEU A 113 0.94 -15.98 -2.61
C LEU A 113 -0.39 -16.72 -2.50
N ASP A 114 -0.45 -17.78 -1.68
CA ASP A 114 -1.66 -18.57 -1.46
C ASP A 114 -2.75 -17.75 -0.75
N ALA A 115 -2.37 -16.95 0.26
CA ALA A 115 -3.31 -16.08 0.96
C ALA A 115 -3.93 -15.04 0.00
N VAL A 116 -3.12 -14.36 -0.81
CA VAL A 116 -3.61 -13.36 -1.76
C VAL A 116 -4.45 -14.01 -2.86
N LYS A 117 -4.03 -15.16 -3.41
CA LYS A 117 -4.86 -15.92 -4.36
C LYS A 117 -6.25 -16.22 -3.80
N LYS A 118 -6.32 -16.70 -2.56
CA LYS A 118 -7.58 -17.01 -1.87
C LYS A 118 -8.42 -15.76 -1.61
N ASN A 119 -7.81 -14.69 -1.09
CA ASN A 119 -8.51 -13.48 -0.68
C ASN A 119 -8.98 -12.60 -1.85
N THR A 120 -8.39 -12.79 -3.02
CA THR A 120 -8.77 -12.06 -4.24
C THR A 120 -9.53 -12.94 -5.24
N LEU A 121 -10.04 -14.10 -4.77
CA LEU A 121 -10.76 -15.05 -5.62
C LEU A 121 -12.19 -14.57 -5.87
N VAL A 122 -12.53 -14.34 -7.14
CA VAL A 122 -13.89 -14.01 -7.58
C VAL A 122 -14.26 -14.91 -8.76
N LYS A 123 -15.37 -15.64 -8.66
CA LYS A 123 -15.84 -16.59 -9.70
C LYS A 123 -14.75 -17.56 -10.19
N GLY A 124 -13.95 -18.08 -9.25
CA GLY A 124 -12.90 -19.07 -9.53
C GLY A 124 -11.61 -18.49 -10.12
N LYS A 125 -11.45 -17.17 -10.20
CA LYS A 125 -10.25 -16.50 -10.72
C LYS A 125 -9.66 -15.58 -9.67
N SER A 126 -8.33 -15.54 -9.53
CA SER A 126 -7.61 -14.60 -8.66
C SER A 126 -7.24 -13.33 -9.41
N TYR A 127 -7.33 -12.18 -8.76
CA TYR A 127 -7.20 -10.87 -9.40
C TYR A 127 -5.98 -10.09 -8.93
N ALA A 128 -5.14 -10.67 -8.06
CA ALA A 128 -3.89 -10.03 -7.62
C ALA A 128 -2.84 -11.06 -7.21
N VAL A 129 -1.59 -10.57 -7.08
CA VAL A 129 -0.48 -11.25 -6.42
C VAL A 129 0.14 -10.33 -5.37
N PRO A 130 0.77 -10.84 -4.29
CA PRO A 130 1.33 -9.99 -3.24
C PRO A 130 2.54 -9.19 -3.74
N PHE A 131 2.73 -8.01 -3.16
CA PHE A 131 3.91 -7.18 -3.39
C PHE A 131 4.72 -7.00 -2.10
N CYS A 132 4.10 -6.36 -1.11
CA CYS A 132 4.72 -6.09 0.18
C CYS A 132 3.67 -6.19 1.27
N TRP A 133 4.14 -6.19 2.52
CA TRP A 133 3.26 -6.31 3.68
C TRP A 133 3.80 -5.50 4.86
N GLY A 134 2.99 -5.34 5.86
CA GLY A 134 3.35 -4.69 7.11
C GLY A 134 2.19 -4.73 8.08
N THR A 135 2.29 -3.97 9.14
CA THR A 135 1.25 -3.89 10.16
C THR A 135 0.90 -2.46 10.55
N ASP A 136 -0.36 -2.26 10.95
CA ASP A 136 -0.73 -1.14 11.81
C ASP A 136 -0.53 -1.56 13.26
N GLY A 137 0.19 -0.73 14.00
CA GLY A 137 0.40 -0.88 15.43
C GLY A 137 0.40 0.48 16.11
N LEU A 138 1.20 0.62 17.15
CA LEU A 138 1.41 1.88 17.84
C LEU A 138 2.83 2.37 17.59
N ILE A 139 2.99 3.67 17.31
CA ILE A 139 4.25 4.37 17.49
C ILE A 139 4.15 5.13 18.82
N VAL A 140 5.09 4.90 19.70
CA VAL A 140 5.07 5.48 21.06
C VAL A 140 6.38 6.19 21.36
N ASN A 141 6.31 7.33 22.02
CA ASN A 141 7.48 7.94 22.65
C ASN A 141 7.54 7.40 24.09
N ARG A 142 8.51 6.54 24.36
CA ARG A 142 8.66 5.83 25.63
C ARG A 142 8.90 6.74 26.83
N LYS A 143 9.38 7.97 26.64
CA LYS A 143 9.48 8.97 27.71
C LYS A 143 8.11 9.40 28.24
N PHE A 144 7.09 9.43 27.38
CA PHE A 144 5.77 9.94 27.70
C PHE A 144 4.69 8.86 27.76
N ALA A 145 4.92 7.73 27.07
CA ALA A 145 3.99 6.61 26.97
C ALA A 145 4.71 5.25 27.21
N PRO A 146 5.44 5.07 28.37
CA PRO A 146 6.28 3.89 28.59
C PRO A 146 5.50 2.58 28.62
N GLU A 147 4.24 2.60 29.02
CA GLU A 147 3.42 1.40 29.22
C GLU A 147 2.41 1.14 28.10
N ALA A 148 2.38 2.01 27.07
CA ALA A 148 1.45 1.85 25.96
C ALA A 148 1.74 0.56 25.19
N LYS A 149 0.73 -0.31 25.08
CA LYS A 149 0.83 -1.67 24.49
C LYS A 149 -0.46 -2.18 23.87
N SER A 150 -1.51 -1.39 23.85
CA SER A 150 -2.83 -1.76 23.32
C SER A 150 -3.42 -0.64 22.47
N PHE A 151 -4.22 -0.96 21.48
CA PHE A 151 -4.98 0.06 20.75
C PHE A 151 -5.92 0.88 21.64
N ALA A 152 -6.37 0.31 22.77
CA ALA A 152 -7.17 1.04 23.74
C ALA A 152 -6.41 2.23 24.36
N ASP A 153 -5.08 2.13 24.49
CA ASP A 153 -4.25 3.19 25.08
C ASP A 153 -4.27 4.48 24.26
N LEU A 154 -4.56 4.40 22.94
CA LEU A 154 -4.73 5.58 22.08
C LEU A 154 -5.82 6.54 22.57
N LEU A 155 -6.81 6.03 23.30
CA LEU A 155 -7.97 6.80 23.77
C LEU A 155 -7.90 7.08 25.27
N ASP A 156 -6.78 6.76 25.94
CA ASP A 156 -6.58 7.02 27.37
C ASP A 156 -6.45 8.53 27.63
N ALA A 157 -7.26 9.05 28.56
CA ALA A 157 -7.29 10.46 28.93
C ALA A 157 -5.93 11.00 29.40
N LYS A 158 -5.01 10.15 29.87
CA LYS A 158 -3.63 10.56 30.25
C LYS A 158 -2.83 11.13 29.08
N TYR A 159 -3.22 10.85 27.82
CA TYR A 159 -2.62 11.38 26.61
C TYR A 159 -3.41 12.56 26.00
N ALA A 160 -4.20 13.30 26.81
CA ALA A 160 -5.02 14.42 26.34
C ALA A 160 -4.23 15.38 25.42
N GLY A 161 -4.71 15.58 24.20
CA GLY A 161 -4.07 16.41 23.17
C GLY A 161 -2.73 15.87 22.63
N ARG A 162 -2.41 14.57 22.84
CA ARG A 162 -1.11 13.96 22.47
C ARG A 162 -1.23 12.66 21.69
N ALA A 163 -2.44 12.17 21.42
CA ALA A 163 -2.66 11.00 20.58
C ALA A 163 -2.93 11.40 19.11
N SER A 164 -2.57 10.51 18.18
CA SER A 164 -2.87 10.70 16.76
C SER A 164 -3.21 9.39 16.08
N TYR A 165 -4.18 9.42 15.17
CA TYR A 165 -4.56 8.27 14.34
C TYR A 165 -5.25 8.75 13.04
N ARG A 166 -5.40 7.83 12.08
CA ARG A 166 -6.18 8.12 10.85
C ARG A 166 -7.66 7.91 11.13
N LEU A 167 -8.50 8.84 10.69
CA LEU A 167 -9.95 8.64 10.73
C LEU A 167 -10.39 7.82 9.51
N LYS A 168 -10.01 6.54 9.53
CA LYS A 168 -10.19 5.55 8.47
C LYS A 168 -10.53 4.19 9.07
N ARG A 169 -10.93 3.23 8.22
CA ARG A 169 -11.24 1.85 8.57
C ARG A 169 -10.25 1.21 9.57
N PRO A 170 -8.91 1.31 9.41
CA PRO A 170 -7.98 0.72 10.36
C PRO A 170 -8.21 1.12 11.82
N THR A 171 -8.62 2.36 12.07
CA THR A 171 -8.90 2.82 13.45
C THR A 171 -10.17 2.19 14.03
N LEU A 172 -11.22 1.99 13.22
CA LEU A 172 -12.42 1.27 13.70
C LEU A 172 -12.06 -0.16 14.11
N ILE A 173 -11.30 -0.85 13.29
CA ILE A 173 -10.87 -2.24 13.53
C ILE A 173 -9.93 -2.31 14.74
N ALA A 174 -8.95 -1.40 14.84
CA ALA A 174 -8.02 -1.31 15.96
C ALA A 174 -8.76 -1.10 17.29
N GLN A 175 -9.73 -0.19 17.32
CA GLN A 175 -10.49 0.08 18.53
C GLN A 175 -11.43 -1.08 18.89
N ALA A 176 -11.99 -1.82 17.95
CA ALA A 176 -12.72 -3.05 18.21
C ALA A 176 -11.83 -4.08 18.92
N PHE A 177 -10.62 -4.34 18.39
CA PHE A 177 -9.65 -5.20 19.07
C PHE A 177 -9.23 -4.65 20.44
N GLY A 178 -9.03 -3.33 20.58
CA GLY A 178 -8.76 -2.68 21.85
C GLY A 178 -9.87 -2.84 22.90
N MET A 179 -11.09 -3.11 22.45
CA MET A 179 -12.26 -3.44 23.30
C MET A 179 -12.41 -4.96 23.56
N GLY A 180 -11.50 -5.79 23.03
CA GLY A 180 -11.59 -7.25 23.12
C GLY A 180 -12.59 -7.86 22.14
N ILE A 181 -13.06 -7.12 21.13
CA ILE A 181 -13.97 -7.61 20.10
C ILE A 181 -13.16 -7.93 18.86
N ASP A 182 -13.27 -9.15 18.33
CA ASP A 182 -12.71 -9.53 17.03
C ASP A 182 -13.72 -9.18 15.93
N PRO A 183 -13.53 -8.07 15.20
CA PRO A 183 -14.49 -7.63 14.19
C PRO A 183 -14.57 -8.58 12.99
N PHE A 184 -13.51 -9.34 12.72
CA PHE A 184 -13.46 -10.24 11.58
C PHE A 184 -14.39 -11.45 11.75
N LYS A 185 -14.63 -11.87 13.01
CA LYS A 185 -15.61 -12.92 13.32
C LYS A 185 -17.06 -12.48 13.16
N LEU A 186 -17.31 -11.17 13.06
CA LEU A 186 -18.64 -10.61 12.92
C LEU A 186 -19.06 -10.38 11.45
N TYR A 187 -18.20 -10.69 10.47
CA TYR A 187 -18.47 -10.41 9.05
C TYR A 187 -19.72 -11.11 8.50
N ALA A 188 -20.13 -12.23 9.10
CA ALA A 188 -21.35 -12.94 8.73
C ALA A 188 -22.62 -12.44 9.48
N ASP A 189 -22.46 -11.56 10.47
CA ASP A 189 -23.56 -11.02 11.30
C ASP A 189 -23.55 -9.50 11.27
N GLU A 190 -24.30 -8.93 10.32
CA GLU A 190 -24.39 -7.49 10.12
C GLU A 190 -24.92 -6.74 11.36
N ALA A 191 -25.84 -7.33 12.11
CA ALA A 191 -26.42 -6.69 13.31
C ALA A 191 -25.36 -6.62 14.43
N ALA A 192 -24.62 -7.69 14.67
CA ALA A 192 -23.51 -7.69 15.60
C ALA A 192 -22.37 -6.74 15.16
N TYR A 193 -22.10 -6.69 13.85
CA TYR A 193 -21.11 -5.78 13.29
C TYR A 193 -21.53 -4.31 13.48
N GLN A 194 -22.80 -3.96 13.22
CA GLN A 194 -23.31 -2.61 13.47
C GLN A 194 -23.21 -2.23 14.95
N LYS A 195 -23.60 -3.13 15.85
CA LYS A 195 -23.49 -2.89 17.30
C LYS A 195 -22.05 -2.63 17.74
N MET A 196 -21.09 -3.37 17.18
CA MET A 196 -19.66 -3.14 17.42
C MET A 196 -19.24 -1.75 16.90
N LEU A 197 -19.66 -1.36 15.69
CA LEU A 197 -19.36 -0.04 15.13
C LEU A 197 -19.94 1.09 16.00
N ASP A 198 -21.17 0.96 16.49
CA ASP A 198 -21.81 1.97 17.36
C ASP A 198 -21.02 2.14 18.68
N GLN A 199 -20.49 1.05 19.23
CA GLN A 199 -19.65 1.09 20.43
C GLN A 199 -18.30 1.78 20.17
N VAL A 200 -17.65 1.46 19.05
CA VAL A 200 -16.38 2.09 18.62
C VAL A 200 -16.58 3.58 18.36
N GLU A 201 -17.64 3.94 17.62
CA GLU A 201 -18.02 5.31 17.34
C GLU A 201 -18.20 6.12 18.65
N GLY A 202 -18.98 5.60 19.59
CA GLY A 202 -19.20 6.26 20.89
C GLY A 202 -17.89 6.51 21.63
N LYS A 203 -16.95 5.56 21.62
CA LYS A 203 -15.62 5.74 22.24
C LYS A 203 -14.77 6.78 21.53
N LEU A 204 -14.73 6.78 20.19
CA LEU A 204 -13.96 7.74 19.42
C LEU A 204 -14.48 9.17 19.63
N ILE A 205 -15.81 9.36 19.69
CA ILE A 205 -16.44 10.65 19.96
C ILE A 205 -16.13 11.12 21.39
N ALA A 206 -16.26 10.24 22.38
CA ALA A 206 -15.96 10.56 23.78
C ALA A 206 -14.50 10.93 24.01
N ALA A 207 -13.58 10.32 23.27
CA ALA A 207 -12.14 10.52 23.39
C ALA A 207 -11.57 11.63 22.49
N LYS A 208 -12.41 12.45 21.82
CA LYS A 208 -11.93 13.51 20.92
C LYS A 208 -10.91 14.45 21.55
N GLY A 209 -11.02 14.73 22.85
CA GLY A 209 -10.07 15.59 23.59
C GLY A 209 -8.68 14.95 23.80
N VAL A 210 -8.54 13.66 23.55
CA VAL A 210 -7.24 12.96 23.60
C VAL A 210 -6.44 13.19 22.32
N VAL A 211 -7.14 13.47 21.22
CA VAL A 211 -6.55 13.55 19.87
C VAL A 211 -5.90 14.90 19.66
N LYS A 212 -4.61 14.91 19.30
CA LYS A 212 -3.90 16.10 18.83
C LYS A 212 -4.32 16.45 17.39
N ASN A 213 -4.32 15.42 16.53
CA ASN A 213 -4.72 15.55 15.12
C ASN A 213 -5.12 14.18 14.54
N TYR A 214 -5.84 14.21 13.43
CA TYR A 214 -6.11 13.06 12.58
C TYR A 214 -5.21 13.11 11.37
N TRP A 215 -4.15 12.32 11.39
CA TRP A 215 -3.19 12.37 10.30
C TRP A 215 -3.72 11.75 9.00
N THR A 216 -3.34 12.36 7.88
CA THR A 216 -3.68 11.88 6.51
C THR A 216 -2.43 11.59 5.70
N ASN A 217 -1.28 12.10 6.12
CA ASN A 217 0.02 11.94 5.51
C ASN A 217 1.00 11.38 6.53
N GLY A 218 1.70 10.28 6.20
CA GLY A 218 2.62 9.61 7.10
C GLY A 218 3.80 10.51 7.51
N ASP A 219 4.40 11.26 6.57
CA ASP A 219 5.54 12.13 6.87
C ASP A 219 5.17 13.22 7.90
N ALA A 220 3.96 13.78 7.78
CA ALA A 220 3.46 14.77 8.76
C ALA A 220 3.26 14.17 10.15
N LEU A 221 2.81 12.90 10.23
CA LEU A 221 2.74 12.19 11.50
C LEU A 221 4.13 12.00 12.10
N LEU A 222 5.10 11.52 11.31
CA LEU A 222 6.46 11.30 11.80
C LEU A 222 7.07 12.60 12.33
N GLU A 223 6.82 13.73 11.67
CA GLU A 223 7.26 15.05 12.15
C GLU A 223 6.63 15.43 13.50
N SER A 224 5.32 15.18 13.67
CA SER A 224 4.64 15.42 14.94
C SER A 224 5.16 14.53 16.08
N MET A 225 5.63 13.32 15.75
CA MET A 225 6.28 12.44 16.73
C MET A 225 7.70 12.92 17.08
N ARG A 226 8.50 13.37 16.08
CA ARG A 226 9.86 13.93 16.29
C ARG A 226 9.83 15.16 17.18
N SER A 227 8.90 16.07 16.91
CA SER A 227 8.75 17.32 17.67
C SER A 227 8.21 17.11 19.08
N GLY A 228 7.70 15.88 19.40
CA GLY A 228 7.07 15.60 20.69
C GLY A 228 5.66 16.20 20.83
N GLU A 229 5.05 16.68 19.75
CA GLU A 229 3.65 17.09 19.76
C GLU A 229 2.70 15.91 19.96
N VAL A 230 3.06 14.75 19.40
CA VAL A 230 2.35 13.49 19.55
C VAL A 230 3.22 12.52 20.35
N HIS A 231 2.61 11.88 21.34
CA HIS A 231 3.28 10.91 22.23
C HIS A 231 2.94 9.47 21.88
N ILE A 232 1.75 9.25 21.33
CA ILE A 232 1.24 7.94 20.94
C ILE A 232 0.43 8.07 19.64
N ALA A 233 0.69 7.19 18.69
CA ALA A 233 -0.04 7.19 17.43
C ALA A 233 -0.35 5.77 16.95
N GLN A 234 -1.52 5.57 16.33
CA GLN A 234 -1.72 4.41 15.48
C GLN A 234 -1.10 4.69 14.11
N ALA A 235 -0.17 3.85 13.70
CA ALA A 235 0.55 4.03 12.44
C ALA A 235 1.17 2.70 11.96
N TRP A 236 1.79 2.77 10.79
CA TRP A 236 2.52 1.66 10.20
C TRP A 236 3.88 1.44 10.85
N ASP A 237 4.30 0.18 10.88
CA ASP A 237 5.57 -0.29 11.42
C ASP A 237 6.80 0.42 10.83
N ASN A 238 6.85 0.59 9.51
CA ASN A 238 7.95 1.25 8.82
C ASN A 238 8.19 2.69 9.31
N GLY A 239 7.12 3.42 9.67
CA GLY A 239 7.23 4.75 10.28
C GLY A 239 7.88 4.68 11.67
N GLY A 240 7.54 3.66 12.45
CA GLY A 240 8.17 3.41 13.75
C GLY A 240 9.64 3.05 13.64
N PHE A 241 10.02 2.22 12.66
CA PHE A 241 11.43 1.87 12.40
C PHE A 241 12.27 3.11 12.02
N LYS A 242 11.74 3.94 11.11
CA LYS A 242 12.40 5.21 10.72
C LYS A 242 12.64 6.12 11.93
N LEU A 243 11.63 6.28 12.78
CA LEU A 243 11.76 7.12 13.98
C LEU A 243 12.67 6.52 15.04
N HIS A 244 12.65 5.19 15.22
CA HIS A 244 13.53 4.51 16.17
C HIS A 244 15.02 4.66 15.80
N ALA A 245 15.33 4.58 14.52
CA ALA A 245 16.70 4.80 14.01
C ALA A 245 17.22 6.23 14.29
N GLU A 246 16.32 7.22 14.33
CA GLU A 246 16.64 8.63 14.64
C GLU A 246 16.67 8.89 16.15
N ASN A 247 15.75 8.29 16.89
CA ASN A 247 15.58 8.47 18.34
C ASN A 247 15.08 7.16 18.99
N PRO A 248 15.95 6.44 19.74
CA PRO A 248 15.60 5.18 20.39
C PRO A 248 14.48 5.27 21.43
N ASP A 249 14.13 6.47 21.91
CA ASP A 249 12.97 6.66 22.78
C ASP A 249 11.63 6.53 22.04
N ILE A 250 11.62 6.62 20.70
CA ILE A 250 10.44 6.41 19.89
C ILE A 250 10.49 4.99 19.33
N ASP A 251 9.41 4.24 19.51
CA ASP A 251 9.40 2.84 19.17
C ASP A 251 8.09 2.41 18.51
N PHE A 252 8.18 1.40 17.62
CA PHE A 252 7.02 0.68 17.15
C PHE A 252 6.65 -0.43 18.13
N VAL A 253 5.39 -0.50 18.47
CA VAL A 253 4.83 -1.49 19.40
C VAL A 253 3.73 -2.25 18.70
N ALA A 254 3.94 -3.54 18.51
CA ALA A 254 2.85 -4.45 18.14
C ALA A 254 1.89 -4.59 19.32
N PRO A 255 0.60 -4.21 19.19
CA PRO A 255 -0.33 -4.27 20.30
C PRO A 255 -0.54 -5.70 20.83
N THR A 256 -0.76 -5.83 22.13
CA THR A 256 -0.99 -7.15 22.77
C THR A 256 -2.22 -7.88 22.23
N THR A 257 -3.17 -7.14 21.67
CA THR A 257 -4.35 -7.69 20.98
C THR A 257 -4.04 -8.18 19.55
N GLY A 258 -2.82 -7.98 19.07
CA GLY A 258 -2.34 -8.26 17.74
C GLY A 258 -2.25 -7.00 16.87
N ALA A 259 -1.14 -6.83 16.17
CA ALA A 259 -0.99 -5.84 15.13
C ALA A 259 -1.90 -6.17 13.94
N LEU A 260 -2.39 -5.16 13.22
CA LEU A 260 -3.29 -5.36 12.08
C LEU A 260 -2.47 -5.53 10.81
N GLY A 261 -2.38 -6.76 10.29
CA GLY A 261 -1.59 -7.10 9.11
C GLY A 261 -2.28 -6.75 7.81
N TRP A 262 -1.58 -6.05 6.93
CA TRP A 262 -2.02 -5.75 5.57
C TRP A 262 -1.03 -6.35 4.55
N ILE A 263 -1.55 -6.70 3.36
CA ILE A 263 -0.74 -7.10 2.21
C ILE A 263 -1.18 -6.23 1.05
N ASP A 264 -0.27 -5.42 0.52
CA ASP A 264 -0.49 -4.69 -0.71
C ASP A 264 -0.07 -5.55 -1.91
N THR A 265 -0.77 -5.36 -3.01
CA THR A 265 -0.75 -6.31 -4.10
C THR A 265 -0.39 -5.65 -5.42
N PHE A 266 -0.12 -6.48 -6.41
CA PHE A 266 -0.16 -6.11 -7.82
C PHE A 266 -1.48 -6.60 -8.40
N ALA A 267 -2.30 -5.69 -8.89
CA ALA A 267 -3.56 -5.96 -9.59
C ALA A 267 -3.57 -5.26 -10.95
N ILE A 268 -3.93 -5.97 -12.01
CA ILE A 268 -3.92 -5.43 -13.37
C ILE A 268 -5.32 -4.89 -13.68
N PRO A 269 -5.49 -3.58 -13.98
CA PRO A 269 -6.78 -3.01 -14.34
C PRO A 269 -7.42 -3.69 -15.54
N ALA A 270 -8.76 -3.75 -15.56
CA ALA A 270 -9.53 -4.50 -16.56
C ALA A 270 -9.27 -4.05 -18.01
N LYS A 271 -8.94 -2.77 -18.20
CA LYS A 271 -8.65 -2.16 -19.50
C LYS A 271 -7.22 -1.59 -19.54
N ALA A 272 -6.26 -2.31 -18.95
CA ALA A 272 -4.85 -1.95 -19.08
C ALA A 272 -4.42 -2.03 -20.54
N ASP A 273 -3.84 -0.94 -21.07
CA ASP A 273 -3.34 -0.90 -22.46
C ASP A 273 -2.04 -1.70 -22.60
N ASN A 274 -1.23 -1.76 -21.53
CA ASN A 274 0.08 -2.42 -21.50
C ASN A 274 0.18 -3.46 -20.38
N ALA A 275 -0.71 -4.47 -20.37
CA ALA A 275 -0.65 -5.60 -19.43
C ALA A 275 0.72 -6.33 -19.48
N ASP A 276 1.40 -6.35 -20.64
CA ASP A 276 2.74 -6.92 -20.76
C ASP A 276 3.77 -6.18 -19.89
N ALA A 277 3.70 -4.85 -19.83
CA ALA A 277 4.55 -4.05 -18.96
C ALA A 277 4.25 -4.34 -17.49
N ALA A 278 2.97 -4.52 -17.13
CA ALA A 278 2.55 -4.87 -15.78
C ALA A 278 3.18 -6.19 -15.32
N TYR A 279 3.11 -7.26 -16.10
CA TYR A 279 3.76 -8.54 -15.78
C TYR A 279 5.28 -8.44 -15.70
N LYS A 280 5.91 -7.65 -16.58
CA LYS A 280 7.36 -7.37 -16.51
C LYS A 280 7.71 -6.65 -15.22
N TRP A 281 6.92 -5.64 -14.81
CA TRP A 281 7.12 -4.91 -13.55
C TRP A 281 6.97 -5.83 -12.35
N ILE A 282 5.94 -6.67 -12.29
CA ILE A 282 5.73 -7.64 -11.21
C ILE A 282 6.97 -8.53 -11.06
N ASN A 283 7.41 -9.21 -12.13
CA ASN A 283 8.56 -10.09 -12.08
C ASN A 283 9.87 -9.34 -11.81
N PHE A 284 10.00 -8.09 -12.26
CA PHE A 284 11.14 -7.23 -11.99
C PHE A 284 11.23 -6.88 -10.50
N MET A 285 10.14 -6.47 -9.87
CA MET A 285 10.10 -6.10 -8.46
C MET A 285 10.34 -7.29 -7.52
N LEU A 286 10.05 -8.51 -7.97
CA LEU A 286 10.27 -9.74 -7.22
C LEU A 286 11.68 -10.33 -7.35
N ARG A 287 12.56 -9.75 -8.15
CA ARG A 287 13.98 -10.14 -8.14
C ARG A 287 14.56 -9.78 -6.77
N PRO A 288 15.29 -10.69 -6.10
CA PRO A 288 15.78 -10.44 -4.73
C PRO A 288 16.51 -9.10 -4.56
N GLU A 289 17.36 -8.75 -5.53
CA GLU A 289 18.11 -7.49 -5.53
C GLU A 289 17.20 -6.26 -5.62
N ASN A 290 16.14 -6.29 -6.42
CA ASN A 290 15.19 -5.18 -6.57
C ASN A 290 14.25 -5.08 -5.37
N ALA A 291 13.78 -6.23 -4.88
CA ALA A 291 12.96 -6.32 -3.69
C ALA A 291 13.71 -5.81 -2.45
N ALA A 292 15.03 -6.09 -2.34
CA ALA A 292 15.87 -5.56 -1.29
C ALA A 292 16.04 -4.03 -1.39
N VAL A 293 16.23 -3.48 -2.60
CA VAL A 293 16.27 -2.01 -2.81
C VAL A 293 14.98 -1.36 -2.29
N PHE A 294 13.82 -1.92 -2.64
CA PHE A 294 12.52 -1.44 -2.14
C PHE A 294 12.44 -1.50 -0.61
N THR A 295 12.72 -2.67 -0.01
CA THR A 295 12.65 -2.85 1.45
C THR A 295 13.63 -1.93 2.18
N ASN A 296 14.85 -1.79 1.67
CA ASN A 296 15.87 -0.93 2.29
C ASN A 296 15.53 0.58 2.19
N ALA A 297 14.79 0.99 1.16
CA ALA A 297 14.34 2.37 1.00
C ALA A 297 13.14 2.71 1.88
N GLU A 298 12.18 1.79 1.97
CA GLU A 298 10.88 2.06 2.58
C GLU A 298 10.69 1.46 3.99
N ASP A 299 11.65 0.65 4.47
CA ASP A 299 11.54 -0.13 5.70
C ASP A 299 10.28 -1.01 5.74
N THR A 300 9.85 -1.51 4.57
CA THR A 300 8.64 -2.29 4.36
C THR A 300 9.00 -3.67 3.85
N PRO A 301 8.58 -4.76 4.52
CA PRO A 301 8.87 -6.12 4.08
C PRO A 301 8.26 -6.43 2.72
N THR A 302 9.04 -7.02 1.82
CA THR A 302 8.57 -7.51 0.53
C THR A 302 7.91 -8.90 0.65
N ALA A 303 7.07 -9.26 -0.32
CA ALA A 303 6.57 -10.62 -0.49
C ALA A 303 7.52 -11.51 -1.31
N ALA A 304 8.70 -11.02 -1.69
CA ALA A 304 9.71 -11.80 -2.42
C ALA A 304 10.56 -12.65 -1.49
N VAL A 305 11.00 -13.82 -1.97
CA VAL A 305 11.98 -14.67 -1.27
C VAL A 305 13.42 -14.27 -1.60
N GLY A 306 14.37 -14.71 -0.78
CA GLY A 306 15.81 -14.57 -1.07
C GLY A 306 16.40 -13.19 -0.79
N VAL A 307 15.69 -12.31 -0.08
CA VAL A 307 16.14 -10.93 0.20
C VAL A 307 16.99 -10.80 1.47
N GLY A 308 16.93 -11.76 2.40
CA GLY A 308 17.44 -11.63 3.77
C GLY A 308 18.83 -11.04 3.89
N GLU A 309 19.82 -11.60 3.17
CA GLU A 309 21.21 -11.14 3.21
C GLU A 309 21.44 -9.77 2.55
N LEU A 310 20.50 -9.33 1.71
CA LEU A 310 20.55 -8.07 0.99
C LEU A 310 19.92 -6.90 1.76
N LEU A 311 19.26 -7.20 2.89
CA LEU A 311 18.60 -6.19 3.71
C LEU A 311 19.60 -5.49 4.63
N LYS A 312 19.44 -4.16 4.79
CA LYS A 312 20.28 -3.37 5.69
C LYS A 312 20.21 -3.89 7.12
N PRO A 313 21.35 -3.90 7.87
CA PRO A 313 21.38 -4.42 9.24
C PRO A 313 20.38 -3.74 10.19
N THR A 314 20.13 -2.44 10.00
CA THR A 314 19.18 -1.67 10.82
C THR A 314 17.75 -2.20 10.64
N PHE A 315 17.30 -2.44 9.40
CA PHE A 315 15.97 -3.01 9.16
C PHE A 315 15.84 -4.41 9.79
N ARG A 316 16.87 -5.28 9.65
CA ARG A 316 16.83 -6.62 10.25
C ARG A 316 16.72 -6.55 11.77
N ALA A 317 17.50 -5.67 12.41
CA ALA A 317 17.46 -5.48 13.86
C ALA A 317 16.09 -4.98 14.34
N ASP A 318 15.50 -3.99 13.64
CA ASP A 318 14.15 -3.48 13.96
C ASP A 318 13.09 -4.55 13.76
N PHE A 319 13.18 -5.32 12.68
CA PHE A 319 12.24 -6.38 12.38
C PHE A 319 12.29 -7.49 13.46
N GLU A 320 13.50 -7.98 13.81
CA GLU A 320 13.67 -8.99 14.86
C GLU A 320 13.19 -8.50 16.23
N ARG A 321 13.45 -7.23 16.56
CA ARG A 321 13.02 -6.61 17.81
C ARG A 321 11.50 -6.48 17.91
N CYS A 322 10.84 -6.04 16.84
CA CYS A 322 9.39 -5.75 16.85
C CYS A 322 8.54 -6.99 16.55
N TYR A 323 9.10 -7.99 15.86
CA TYR A 323 8.39 -9.17 15.38
C TYR A 323 9.01 -10.50 15.84
N PRO A 324 9.17 -10.74 17.16
CA PRO A 324 9.44 -12.09 17.63
C PRO A 324 8.28 -13.02 17.22
N GLN A 325 8.54 -14.32 17.11
CA GLN A 325 7.60 -15.30 16.54
C GLN A 325 6.18 -15.20 17.13
N GLN A 326 6.05 -15.01 18.43
CA GLN A 326 4.75 -14.83 19.09
C GLN A 326 3.96 -13.61 18.62
N VAL A 327 4.64 -12.53 18.20
CA VAL A 327 3.99 -11.35 17.62
C VAL A 327 3.53 -11.65 16.21
N ILE A 328 4.36 -12.33 15.40
CA ILE A 328 4.01 -12.77 14.05
C ILE A 328 2.77 -13.67 14.08
N ASP A 329 2.73 -14.65 14.99
CA ASP A 329 1.61 -15.58 15.13
C ASP A 329 0.32 -14.89 15.57
N ASN A 330 0.42 -13.72 16.23
CA ASN A 330 -0.73 -12.94 16.69
C ASN A 330 -1.18 -11.85 15.71
N ILE A 331 -0.54 -11.68 14.56
CA ILE A 331 -0.96 -10.68 13.56
C ILE A 331 -2.40 -10.97 13.12
N LYS A 332 -3.23 -9.92 13.13
CA LYS A 332 -4.63 -9.94 12.68
C LYS A 332 -4.68 -9.48 11.23
N TRP A 333 -4.52 -10.42 10.31
CA TRP A 333 -4.54 -10.13 8.88
C TRP A 333 -5.93 -9.68 8.43
N TYR A 334 -5.99 -8.56 7.70
CA TYR A 334 -7.26 -8.09 7.13
C TYR A 334 -7.82 -9.11 6.13
N PRO A 335 -9.01 -9.69 6.40
CA PRO A 335 -9.71 -10.49 5.42
C PRO A 335 -10.42 -9.60 4.39
N PRO A 336 -10.85 -10.15 3.24
CA PRO A 336 -11.69 -9.44 2.29
C PRO A 336 -12.92 -8.84 2.99
N VAL A 337 -13.12 -7.53 2.82
CA VAL A 337 -14.24 -6.84 3.45
C VAL A 337 -15.48 -6.90 2.54
N PRO A 338 -16.64 -7.38 3.03
CA PRO A 338 -17.89 -7.30 2.29
C PRO A 338 -18.29 -5.84 2.03
N ALA A 339 -18.69 -5.51 0.80
CA ALA A 339 -19.04 -4.14 0.40
C ALA A 339 -20.10 -3.48 1.32
N LYS A 340 -21.03 -4.28 1.85
CA LYS A 340 -22.05 -3.77 2.78
C LYS A 340 -21.46 -3.34 4.12
N LEU A 341 -20.52 -4.10 4.68
CA LEU A 341 -19.82 -3.76 5.92
C LEU A 341 -18.92 -2.54 5.72
N GLU A 342 -18.23 -2.46 4.59
CA GLU A 342 -17.45 -1.29 4.23
C GLU A 342 -18.32 -0.01 4.17
N ALA A 343 -19.52 -0.09 3.62
CA ALA A 343 -20.47 1.02 3.62
C ALA A 343 -20.93 1.40 5.04
N MET A 344 -21.11 0.43 5.95
CA MET A 344 -21.42 0.67 7.36
C MET A 344 -20.26 1.37 8.08
N GLU A 345 -19.03 0.92 7.86
CA GLU A 345 -17.79 1.55 8.36
C GLU A 345 -17.69 3.03 7.92
N GLY A 346 -17.95 3.29 6.63
CA GLY A 346 -17.95 4.64 6.08
C GLY A 346 -18.93 5.57 6.81
N LYS A 347 -20.17 5.11 7.03
CA LYS A 347 -21.18 5.87 7.78
C LYS A 347 -20.76 6.14 9.23
N ALA A 348 -20.16 5.16 9.93
CA ALA A 348 -19.65 5.35 11.28
C ALA A 348 -18.54 6.41 11.32
N LEU A 349 -17.59 6.35 10.39
CA LEU A 349 -16.52 7.35 10.26
C LEU A 349 -17.06 8.76 9.97
N ASP A 350 -18.10 8.87 9.14
CA ASP A 350 -18.71 10.17 8.84
C ASP A 350 -19.42 10.77 10.09
N ARG A 351 -20.06 9.93 10.91
CA ARG A 351 -20.65 10.39 12.18
C ARG A 351 -19.58 10.82 13.20
N VAL A 352 -18.46 10.06 13.29
CA VAL A 352 -17.33 10.48 14.14
C VAL A 352 -16.77 11.82 13.68
N LYS A 353 -16.59 12.04 12.35
CA LYS A 353 -16.12 13.32 11.80
C LYS A 353 -17.10 14.46 12.10
N ALA A 354 -18.39 14.22 12.00
CA ALA A 354 -19.42 15.24 12.25
C ALA A 354 -19.53 15.65 13.72
N ALA A 355 -19.06 14.82 14.65
CA ALA A 355 -19.07 15.08 16.08
C ALA A 355 -17.80 15.78 16.62
N GLN A 356 -16.86 16.16 15.73
CA GLN A 356 -15.56 16.79 16.07
C GLN A 356 -15.63 18.29 16.32
#